data_b5321f18ef74a0007fcb973cfb01f596
#
_entry.id   b5321f18ef74a0007fcb973cfb01f596
#
_cell.length_a   1.000
_cell.length_b   1.000
_cell.length_c   1.000
_cell.angle_alpha   90.00
_cell.angle_beta   90.00
_cell.angle_gamma   90.00
#
_symmetry.space_group_name_H-M   'P 1'
#
loop_
_entity.id
_entity.type
_entity.pdbx_description
1 polymer ?
#
loop_
_entity_poly.entity_id
_entity_poly.type
_entity_poly.pdbx_seq_one_letter_code
_entity_poly.pdbx_strand_id
1 'polypeptide(L)'
;MCGIVGYTGFSQAKNVLIDGLKRLEYRGYDSAGIALERQSASAMELDVHRRVGKVAGLESELEHVDTASTCGIGHTRWATHGRPSVANAHPHTSCDGRIAVVHNGIIENFAELREELERRGHRFTSDTDTEVFAHLIEEAYE
;
A
#
# COMPACT_ATOMS: atom_id res chain seq x y z
N MET A 1 10.16 12.17 5.43
CA MET A 1 10.64 10.89 4.83
C MET A 1 9.65 9.79 5.16
N CYS A 2 9.28 9.00 4.17
CA CYS A 2 8.35 7.89 4.34
C CYS A 2 8.94 6.74 5.17
N GLY A 3 8.07 5.91 5.76
CA GLY A 3 8.44 4.70 6.48
C GLY A 3 7.80 3.46 5.85
N ILE A 4 8.52 2.35 5.83
CA ILE A 4 8.03 1.05 5.35
C ILE A 4 8.20 0.02 6.47
N VAL A 5 7.18 -0.83 6.65
CA VAL A 5 7.21 -2.01 7.51
C VAL A 5 6.70 -3.20 6.70
N GLY A 6 7.42 -4.30 6.74
CA GLY A 6 6.99 -5.58 6.20
C GLY A 6 7.02 -6.63 7.31
N TYR A 7 6.06 -7.53 7.31
CA TYR A 7 6.00 -8.62 8.28
C TYR A 7 5.49 -9.91 7.64
N THR A 8 6.14 -11.00 8.00
CA THR A 8 5.63 -12.36 7.84
C THR A 8 6.06 -13.17 9.04
N GLY A 9 5.17 -13.94 9.65
CA GLY A 9 5.49 -14.68 10.89
C GLY A 9 4.29 -15.36 11.51
N PHE A 10 4.28 -15.45 12.84
CA PHE A 10 3.26 -16.18 13.61
C PHE A 10 2.26 -15.28 14.33
N SER A 11 2.56 -13.99 14.47
CA SER A 11 1.68 -13.00 15.11
C SER A 11 0.73 -12.37 14.10
N GLN A 12 -0.31 -11.72 14.59
CA GLN A 12 -1.19 -10.92 13.73
C GLN A 12 -0.42 -9.78 13.06
N ALA A 13 -0.32 -9.82 11.74
CA ALA A 13 0.42 -8.85 10.96
C ALA A 13 -0.09 -7.41 11.19
N LYS A 14 -1.41 -7.23 11.30
CA LYS A 14 -2.02 -5.93 11.59
C LYS A 14 -1.35 -5.21 12.75
N ASN A 15 -1.23 -5.88 13.90
CA ASN A 15 -0.67 -5.27 15.11
C ASN A 15 0.81 -4.92 14.93
N VAL A 16 1.58 -5.83 14.36
CA VAL A 16 3.02 -5.61 14.10
C VAL A 16 3.25 -4.43 13.14
N LEU A 17 2.45 -4.35 12.07
CA LEU A 17 2.55 -3.27 11.10
C LEU A 17 2.18 -1.92 11.73
N ILE A 18 1.08 -1.82 12.47
CA ILE A 18 0.64 -0.58 13.12
C ILE A 18 1.68 -0.10 14.14
N ASP A 19 2.21 -1.00 14.99
CA ASP A 19 3.25 -0.66 15.94
C ASP A 19 4.54 -0.19 15.25
N GLY A 20 4.93 -0.84 14.17
CA GLY A 20 6.08 -0.45 13.36
C GLY A 20 5.88 0.92 12.70
N LEU A 21 4.71 1.19 12.11
CA LEU A 21 4.39 2.46 11.48
C LEU A 21 4.35 3.61 12.49
N LYS A 22 3.81 3.41 13.70
CA LYS A 22 3.85 4.39 14.79
C LYS A 22 5.28 4.81 15.14
N ARG A 23 6.21 3.87 15.16
CA ARG A 23 7.64 4.15 15.42
C ARG A 23 8.30 4.94 14.30
N LEU A 24 7.79 4.84 13.07
CA LEU A 24 8.32 5.55 11.90
C LEU A 24 7.60 6.87 11.61
N GLU A 25 6.49 7.16 12.30
CA GLU A 25 5.64 8.32 12.04
C GLU A 25 6.37 9.67 12.22
N TYR A 26 7.38 9.74 13.09
CA TYR A 26 8.20 10.94 13.26
C TYR A 26 8.89 11.39 11.96
N ARG A 27 9.03 10.49 10.97
CA ARG A 27 9.66 10.76 9.66
C ARG A 27 8.71 11.42 8.66
N GLY A 28 7.40 11.33 8.87
CA GLY A 28 6.36 11.88 8.00
C GLY A 28 5.05 11.11 8.13
N TYR A 29 3.93 11.83 8.03
CA TYR A 29 2.61 11.27 8.28
C TYR A 29 1.49 12.03 7.57
N ASP A 30 1.60 12.33 6.29
CA ASP A 30 0.44 12.88 5.57
C ASP A 30 -0.63 11.82 5.29
N SER A 31 -0.21 10.57 5.20
CA SER A 31 -1.10 9.42 5.08
C SER A 31 -0.40 8.14 5.54
N ALA A 32 -1.18 7.13 5.86
CA ALA A 32 -0.71 5.81 6.23
C ALA A 32 -1.61 4.73 5.61
N GLY A 33 -1.06 3.53 5.43
CA GLY A 33 -1.84 2.39 4.99
C GLY A 33 -1.11 1.07 5.19
N ILE A 34 -1.90 0.01 5.17
CA ILE A 34 -1.44 -1.38 5.24
C ILE A 34 -2.13 -2.22 4.18
N ALA A 35 -1.45 -3.26 3.72
CA ALA A 35 -2.04 -4.37 2.99
C ALA A 35 -1.76 -5.66 3.76
N LEU A 36 -2.79 -6.45 3.97
CA LEU A 36 -2.76 -7.72 4.69
C LEU A 36 -3.14 -8.84 3.75
N GLU A 37 -2.41 -9.93 3.81
CA GLU A 37 -2.77 -11.15 3.12
C GLU A 37 -3.96 -11.80 3.84
N ARG A 38 -5.03 -12.10 3.12
CA ARG A 38 -6.20 -12.78 3.65
C ARG A 38 -6.46 -14.06 2.87
N GLN A 39 -6.46 -15.18 3.58
CA GLN A 39 -6.85 -16.45 2.98
C GLN A 39 -8.37 -16.53 2.92
N SER A 40 -8.93 -16.57 1.72
CA SER A 40 -10.34 -16.92 1.51
C SER A 40 -10.47 -18.39 1.12
N ALA A 41 -11.70 -18.91 1.12
CA ALA A 41 -11.95 -20.32 0.80
C ALA A 41 -11.50 -20.73 -0.61
N SER A 42 -11.33 -19.79 -1.53
CA SER A 42 -11.07 -20.05 -2.96
C SER A 42 -9.78 -19.40 -3.50
N ALA A 43 -9.22 -18.40 -2.81
CA ALA A 43 -8.05 -17.67 -3.29
C ALA A 43 -7.35 -16.88 -2.16
N MET A 44 -6.13 -16.48 -2.42
CA MET A 44 -5.43 -15.46 -1.66
C MET A 44 -5.93 -14.09 -2.08
N GLU A 45 -6.37 -13.28 -1.13
CA GLU A 45 -6.85 -11.93 -1.34
C GLU A 45 -6.01 -10.94 -0.53
N LEU A 46 -5.97 -9.68 -0.96
CA LEU A 46 -5.36 -8.60 -0.20
C LEU A 46 -6.45 -7.73 0.42
N ASP A 47 -6.32 -7.47 1.70
CA ASP A 47 -7.14 -6.52 2.44
C ASP A 47 -6.33 -5.24 2.63
N VAL A 48 -6.74 -4.16 1.95
CA VAL A 48 -5.96 -2.91 1.86
C VAL A 48 -6.70 -1.78 2.55
N HIS A 49 -6.07 -1.19 3.54
CA HIS A 49 -6.59 -0.07 4.32
C HIS A 49 -5.67 1.14 4.21
N ARG A 50 -6.23 2.29 3.84
CA ARG A 50 -5.50 3.55 3.62
C ARG A 50 -6.24 4.71 4.23
N ARG A 51 -5.51 5.63 4.87
CA ARG A 51 -6.08 6.82 5.49
C ARG A 51 -5.15 8.03 5.37
N VAL A 52 -5.73 9.20 5.19
CA VAL A 52 -5.05 10.48 5.32
C VAL A 52 -4.87 10.80 6.80
N GLY A 53 -3.70 11.31 7.18
CA GLY A 53 -3.35 11.70 8.54
C GLY A 53 -2.51 10.66 9.28
N LYS A 54 -2.57 10.72 10.61
CA LYS A 54 -1.72 9.92 11.49
C LYS A 54 -2.11 8.44 11.54
N VAL A 55 -1.13 7.60 11.87
CA VAL A 55 -1.28 6.15 12.05
C VAL A 55 -2.36 5.80 13.09
N ALA A 56 -2.52 6.61 14.14
CA ALA A 56 -3.58 6.41 15.13
C ALA A 56 -4.99 6.41 14.53
N GLY A 57 -5.23 7.22 13.49
CA GLY A 57 -6.51 7.21 12.77
C GLY A 57 -6.74 5.91 11.99
N LEU A 58 -5.69 5.38 11.33
CA LEU A 58 -5.75 4.09 10.66
C LEU A 58 -5.96 2.96 11.67
N GLU A 59 -5.28 2.99 12.81
CA GLU A 59 -5.47 2.02 13.90
C GLU A 59 -6.92 1.96 14.38
N SER A 60 -7.54 3.14 14.64
CA SER A 60 -8.94 3.19 15.08
C SER A 60 -9.91 2.59 14.05
N GLU A 61 -9.68 2.80 12.76
CA GLU A 61 -10.49 2.15 11.71
C GLU A 61 -10.33 0.63 11.70
N LEU A 62 -9.14 0.15 12.08
CA LEU A 62 -8.82 -1.28 12.09
C LEU A 62 -9.20 -2.01 13.39
N GLU A 63 -9.66 -1.31 14.42
CA GLU A 63 -10.05 -1.93 15.71
C GLU A 63 -11.10 -3.04 15.54
N HIS A 64 -12.05 -2.84 14.63
CA HIS A 64 -13.14 -3.78 14.36
C HIS A 64 -12.87 -4.73 13.18
N VAL A 65 -11.70 -4.61 12.56
CA VAL A 65 -11.30 -5.50 11.47
C VAL A 65 -10.57 -6.68 12.08
N ASP A 66 -11.27 -7.81 12.19
CA ASP A 66 -10.66 -9.06 12.61
C ASP A 66 -9.93 -9.69 11.42
N THR A 67 -8.62 -9.75 11.53
CA THR A 67 -7.80 -10.40 10.52
C THR A 67 -6.90 -11.43 11.17
N ALA A 68 -6.99 -12.66 10.71
CA ALA A 68 -6.07 -13.74 11.08
C ALA A 68 -4.75 -13.67 10.27
N SER A 69 -4.54 -12.59 9.51
CA SER A 69 -3.37 -12.41 8.65
C SER A 69 -2.06 -12.42 9.44
N THR A 70 -1.10 -13.18 8.96
CA THR A 70 0.27 -13.26 9.48
C THR A 70 1.31 -12.68 8.54
N CYS A 71 0.87 -12.13 7.40
CA CYS A 71 1.72 -11.49 6.40
C CYS A 71 1.12 -10.15 5.95
N GLY A 72 1.96 -9.14 5.77
CA GLY A 72 1.52 -7.85 5.27
C GLY A 72 2.63 -6.83 5.14
N ILE A 73 2.27 -5.71 4.53
CA ILE A 73 3.13 -4.55 4.34
C ILE A 73 2.41 -3.27 4.80
N GLY A 74 3.18 -2.29 5.23
CA GLY A 74 2.65 -1.02 5.68
C GLY A 74 3.56 0.15 5.32
N HIS A 75 2.96 1.33 5.24
CA HIS A 75 3.63 2.56 4.82
C HIS A 75 3.09 3.80 5.54
N THR A 76 4.00 4.69 5.94
CA THR A 76 3.68 6.09 6.27
C THR A 76 4.25 6.97 5.17
N ARG A 77 3.41 7.83 4.60
CA ARG A 77 3.76 8.67 3.47
C ARG A 77 4.12 10.09 3.92
N TRP A 78 5.12 10.63 3.26
CA TRP A 78 5.36 12.07 3.15
C TRP A 78 5.30 12.42 1.67
N ALA A 79 4.27 13.16 1.27
CA ALA A 79 3.95 13.40 -0.14
C ALA A 79 5.09 14.08 -0.89
N THR A 80 5.49 13.47 -2.01
CA THR A 80 6.41 14.03 -3.00
C THR A 80 5.70 14.20 -4.35
N HIS A 81 4.90 13.20 -4.76
CA HIS A 81 4.08 13.19 -5.95
C HIS A 81 2.61 12.93 -5.59
N GLY A 82 1.72 13.77 -6.09
CA GLY A 82 0.29 13.73 -5.75
C GLY A 82 -0.01 14.25 -4.34
N ARG A 83 -1.09 15.00 -4.21
CA ARG A 83 -1.54 15.56 -2.93
C ARG A 83 -1.90 14.46 -1.92
N PRO A 84 -1.86 14.73 -0.61
CA PRO A 84 -2.38 13.81 0.39
C PRO A 84 -3.86 13.49 0.13
N SER A 85 -4.14 12.23 -0.16
CA SER A 85 -5.48 11.68 -0.37
C SER A 85 -5.46 10.17 -0.11
N VAL A 86 -6.60 9.55 0.10
CA VAL A 86 -6.70 8.09 0.27
C VAL A 86 -6.21 7.38 -1.00
N ALA A 87 -6.54 7.90 -2.19
CA ALA A 87 -6.09 7.34 -3.45
C ALA A 87 -4.56 7.36 -3.60
N ASN A 88 -3.91 8.43 -3.13
CA ASN A 88 -2.46 8.61 -3.20
C ASN A 88 -1.70 8.00 -2.02
N ALA A 89 -2.39 7.44 -1.02
CA ALA A 89 -1.78 6.72 0.08
C ALA A 89 -1.32 5.32 -0.36
N HIS A 90 -0.18 4.88 0.16
CA HIS A 90 0.32 3.51 -0.04
C HIS A 90 -0.35 2.53 0.94
N PRO A 91 -0.41 1.23 0.62
CA PRO A 91 0.07 0.54 -0.59
C PRO A 91 -0.77 0.84 -1.84
N HIS A 92 -0.16 0.76 -3.03
CA HIS A 92 -0.86 0.72 -4.32
C HIS A 92 -1.06 -0.72 -4.78
N THR A 93 -2.13 -0.96 -5.54
CA THR A 93 -2.49 -2.31 -5.98
C THR A 93 -2.53 -2.44 -7.50
N SER A 94 -2.37 -3.66 -7.99
CA SER A 94 -2.68 -4.05 -9.36
C SER A 94 -4.17 -3.91 -9.67
N CYS A 95 -4.55 -3.98 -10.96
CA CYS A 95 -5.94 -3.91 -11.41
C CYS A 95 -6.80 -5.02 -10.82
N ASP A 96 -6.23 -6.22 -10.67
CA ASP A 96 -6.90 -7.40 -10.11
C ASP A 96 -6.84 -7.45 -8.57
N GLY A 97 -6.12 -6.51 -7.93
CA GLY A 97 -6.00 -6.41 -6.48
C GLY A 97 -5.15 -7.50 -5.82
N ARG A 98 -4.43 -8.32 -6.57
CA ARG A 98 -3.60 -9.43 -6.05
C ARG A 98 -2.18 -9.03 -5.69
N ILE A 99 -1.73 -7.86 -6.14
CA ILE A 99 -0.40 -7.33 -5.90
C ILE A 99 -0.54 -6.01 -5.15
N ALA A 100 0.19 -5.85 -4.06
CA ALA A 100 0.29 -4.59 -3.33
C ALA A 100 1.75 -4.16 -3.21
N VAL A 101 2.02 -2.89 -3.45
CA VAL A 101 3.37 -2.32 -3.47
C VAL A 101 3.46 -1.11 -2.57
N VAL A 102 4.53 -1.05 -1.79
CA VAL A 102 4.99 0.15 -1.08
C VAL A 102 6.38 0.53 -1.57
N HIS A 103 6.63 1.82 -1.71
CA HIS A 103 7.89 2.31 -2.25
C HIS A 103 8.27 3.66 -1.64
N ASN A 104 9.54 3.82 -1.34
CA ASN A 104 10.16 5.09 -0.96
C ASN A 104 11.18 5.47 -2.01
N GLY A 105 10.84 6.42 -2.86
CA GLY A 105 11.69 6.86 -3.96
C GLY A 105 10.90 7.59 -5.04
N ILE A 106 11.52 7.80 -6.18
CA ILE A 106 10.95 8.44 -7.35
C ILE A 106 11.25 7.56 -8.57
N ILE A 107 10.21 7.30 -9.37
CA ILE A 107 10.35 6.64 -10.66
C ILE A 107 10.42 7.74 -11.72
N GLU A 108 11.62 8.02 -12.22
CA GLU A 108 11.86 9.18 -13.09
C GLU A 108 11.05 9.13 -14.39
N ASN A 109 10.90 7.95 -14.98
CA ASN A 109 10.16 7.73 -16.23
C ASN A 109 8.72 7.24 -16.01
N PHE A 110 8.12 7.54 -14.85
CA PHE A 110 6.79 7.03 -14.50
C PHE A 110 5.70 7.47 -15.47
N ALA A 111 5.81 8.68 -16.04
CA ALA A 111 4.82 9.22 -16.97
C ALA A 111 4.75 8.41 -18.26
N GLU A 112 5.91 8.04 -18.82
CA GLU A 112 6.01 7.21 -20.02
C GLU A 112 5.48 5.80 -19.76
N LEU A 113 5.87 5.20 -18.63
CA LEU A 113 5.43 3.88 -18.21
C LEU A 113 3.92 3.85 -17.96
N ARG A 114 3.38 4.87 -17.32
CA ARG A 114 1.93 5.01 -17.09
C ARG A 114 1.16 5.06 -18.40
N GLU A 115 1.58 5.92 -19.34
CA GLU A 115 0.93 6.03 -20.65
C GLU A 115 0.96 4.70 -21.43
N GLU A 116 2.07 3.97 -21.36
CA GLU A 116 2.19 2.65 -21.98
C GLU A 116 1.26 1.62 -21.34
N LEU A 117 1.22 1.54 -20.00
CA LEU A 117 0.35 0.63 -19.26
C LEU A 117 -1.14 0.96 -19.47
N GLU A 118 -1.52 2.24 -19.49
CA GLU A 118 -2.89 2.67 -19.81
C GLU A 118 -3.31 2.25 -21.23
N ARG A 119 -2.41 2.33 -22.22
CA ARG A 119 -2.66 1.82 -23.58
C ARG A 119 -2.84 0.30 -23.63
N ARG A 120 -2.25 -0.43 -22.69
CA ARG A 120 -2.41 -1.88 -22.54
C ARG A 120 -3.64 -2.27 -21.72
N GLY A 121 -4.37 -1.29 -21.17
CA GLY A 121 -5.63 -1.50 -20.47
C GLY A 121 -5.56 -1.44 -18.95
N HIS A 122 -4.38 -1.15 -18.37
CA HIS A 122 -4.26 -0.93 -16.93
C HIS A 122 -4.98 0.35 -16.49
N ARG A 123 -5.61 0.29 -15.31
CA ARG A 123 -6.36 1.42 -14.74
C ARG A 123 -5.64 1.96 -13.52
N PHE A 124 -5.21 3.20 -13.62
CA PHE A 124 -4.60 3.91 -12.51
C PHE A 124 -5.67 4.60 -11.65
N THR A 125 -5.51 4.48 -10.34
CA THR A 125 -6.42 5.05 -9.34
C THR A 125 -5.81 6.22 -8.57
N SER A 126 -4.50 6.42 -8.69
CA SER A 126 -3.75 7.47 -8.00
C SER A 126 -2.95 8.35 -8.97
N ASP A 127 -2.44 9.46 -8.42
CA ASP A 127 -1.50 10.34 -9.13
C ASP A 127 -0.03 10.00 -8.82
N THR A 128 0.23 8.94 -8.04
CA THR A 128 1.58 8.60 -7.60
C THR A 128 2.34 7.84 -8.67
N ASP A 129 3.66 8.00 -8.66
CA ASP A 129 4.57 7.24 -9.52
C ASP A 129 4.63 5.75 -9.16
N THR A 130 4.51 5.43 -7.88
CA THR A 130 4.64 4.06 -7.36
C THR A 130 3.61 3.08 -7.92
N GLU A 131 2.40 3.52 -8.24
CA GLU A 131 1.34 2.65 -8.79
C GLU A 131 1.79 1.94 -10.08
N VAL A 132 2.69 2.55 -10.84
CA VAL A 132 3.30 1.94 -12.02
C VAL A 132 3.93 0.59 -11.71
N PHE A 133 4.59 0.43 -10.55
CA PHE A 133 5.19 -0.85 -10.17
C PHE A 133 4.16 -1.97 -9.98
N ALA A 134 2.99 -1.67 -9.40
CA ALA A 134 1.96 -2.67 -9.22
C ALA A 134 1.50 -3.24 -10.57
N HIS A 135 1.31 -2.38 -11.56
CA HIS A 135 0.89 -2.78 -12.90
C HIS A 135 2.00 -3.46 -13.72
N LEU A 136 3.25 -3.02 -13.59
CA LEU A 136 4.39 -3.72 -14.23
C LEU A 136 4.57 -5.14 -13.70
N ILE A 137 4.39 -5.32 -12.39
CA ILE A 137 4.46 -6.66 -11.79
C ILE A 137 3.27 -7.51 -12.26
N GLU A 138 2.07 -6.94 -12.31
CA GLU A 138 0.86 -7.61 -12.84
C GLU A 138 1.12 -8.16 -14.24
N GLU A 139 1.63 -7.36 -15.18
CA GLU A 139 1.98 -7.81 -16.52
C GLU A 139 3.04 -8.94 -16.56
N ALA A 140 4.00 -8.91 -15.63
CA ALA A 140 5.05 -9.91 -15.56
C ALA A 140 4.56 -11.27 -15.02
N TYR A 141 3.38 -11.29 -14.36
CA TYR A 141 2.77 -12.49 -13.80
C TYR A 141 1.65 -13.09 -14.67
N GLU A 142 1.20 -12.38 -15.70
CA GLU A 142 0.27 -12.89 -16.72
C GLU A 142 1.01 -13.70 -17.79
#